data_0ffb2093c9d9f4e4c9ce8c040d65df23
#
_entry.id   0ffb2093c9d9f4e4c9ce8c040d65df23
#
_cell.length_a   1.000
_cell.length_b   1.000
_cell.length_c   1.000
_cell.angle_alpha   90.00
_cell.angle_beta   90.00
_cell.angle_gamma   90.00
#
_symmetry.space_group_name_H-M   'P 1'
#
loop_
_entity.id
_entity.type
_entity.pdbx_description
1 polymer ?
#
loop_
_entity_poly.entity_id
_entity_poly.type
_entity_poly.pdbx_seq_one_letter_code
_entity_poly.pdbx_strand_id
1 'polypeptide(L)' 'AALDLKQQLLLERIKERPEITVTWFQPDAKKDGGRYIVSTGRLKRIHEADQVLILADGLRIPIGDIVELESECIRGLL' A
#
# COMPACT_ATOMS: atom_id res chain seq x y z
N ALA A 1 -3.25 5.10 14.08
CA ALA A 1 -3.07 6.00 12.95
C ALA A 1 -4.00 5.62 11.80
N ALA A 2 -4.29 6.57 10.91
CA ALA A 2 -5.20 6.34 9.79
C ALA A 2 -4.72 5.22 8.86
N LEU A 3 -3.41 5.12 8.65
CA LEU A 3 -2.85 4.06 7.81
C LEU A 3 -3.11 2.67 8.39
N ASP A 4 -2.99 2.52 9.70
CA ASP A 4 -3.26 1.24 10.37
C ASP A 4 -4.71 0.81 10.17
N LEU A 5 -5.65 1.76 10.31
CA LEU A 5 -7.06 1.47 10.10
C LEU A 5 -7.34 1.09 8.65
N LYS A 6 -6.79 1.82 7.70
CA LYS A 6 -6.94 1.51 6.27
C LYS A 6 -6.39 0.12 5.95
N GLN A 7 -5.24 -0.22 6.53
CA GLN A 7 -4.63 -1.52 6.34
C GLN A 7 -5.52 -2.65 6.87
N GLN A 8 -6.10 -2.47 8.05
CA GLN A 8 -7.01 -3.44 8.63
C GLN A 8 -8.27 -3.64 7.77
N LEU A 9 -8.84 -2.55 7.27
CA LEU A 9 -10.00 -2.62 6.41
C LEU A 9 -9.69 -3.38 5.12
N LEU A 10 -8.52 -3.16 4.55
CA LEU A 10 -8.08 -3.89 3.37
C LEU A 10 -7.89 -5.37 3.64
N LEU A 11 -7.36 -5.73 4.82
CA LEU A 11 -7.19 -7.12 5.19
C LEU A 11 -8.53 -7.85 5.29
N GLU A 12 -9.57 -7.18 5.79
CA GLU A 12 -10.90 -7.76 5.87
C GLU A 12 -11.48 -8.04 4.48
N ARG A 13 -11.07 -7.29 3.48
CA ARG A 13 -11.59 -7.39 2.12
C ARG A 13 -10.60 -7.93 1.11
N ILE A 14 -9.50 -8.52 1.59
CA ILE A 14 -8.43 -8.97 0.71
C ILE A 14 -8.88 -10.06 -0.28
N LYS A 15 -9.90 -10.82 0.08
CA LYS A 15 -10.46 -11.84 -0.81
C LYS A 15 -11.09 -11.25 -2.06
N GLU A 16 -11.53 -10.01 -1.98
CA GLU A 16 -12.11 -9.28 -3.09
C GLU A 16 -11.06 -8.69 -4.01
N ARG A 17 -9.78 -8.75 -3.60
CA ARG A 17 -8.65 -8.16 -4.31
C ARG A 17 -8.95 -6.72 -4.73
N PRO A 18 -9.14 -5.83 -3.75
CA PRO A 18 -9.55 -4.46 -4.05
C PRO A 18 -8.48 -3.73 -4.82
N GLU A 19 -8.91 -2.85 -5.73
CA GLU A 19 -7.99 -1.94 -6.39
C GLU A 19 -7.59 -0.84 -5.42
N ILE A 20 -6.30 -0.58 -5.33
CA ILE A 20 -5.75 0.42 -4.42
C ILE A 20 -4.83 1.36 -5.16
N THR A 21 -4.71 2.56 -4.63
CA THR A 21 -3.72 3.55 -5.08
C THR A 21 -2.83 3.86 -3.88
N VAL A 22 -1.54 3.66 -4.06
CA VAL A 22 -0.55 3.82 -3.00
C VAL A 22 0.43 4.91 -3.40
N THR A 23 0.59 5.89 -2.53
CA THR A 23 1.67 6.87 -2.65
C THR A 23 2.73 6.50 -1.62
N TRP A 24 3.94 6.24 -2.07
CA TRP A 24 5.01 5.78 -1.21
C TRP A 24 6.35 6.40 -1.61
N PHE A 25 7.24 6.46 -0.64
CA PHE A 25 8.56 7.04 -0.84
C PHE A 25 9.55 5.95 -1.24
N GLN A 26 10.22 6.15 -2.37
CA GLN A 26 11.28 5.24 -2.80
C GLN A 26 12.63 5.93 -2.61
N PRO A 27 13.45 5.44 -1.67
CA PRO A 27 14.79 6.01 -1.47
C PRO A 27 15.67 5.78 -2.69
N ASP A 28 16.51 6.76 -2.98
CA ASP A 28 17.50 6.63 -4.03
C ASP A 28 18.77 6.00 -3.44
N ALA A 29 19.18 4.86 -3.98
CA ALA A 29 20.35 4.14 -3.49
C ALA A 29 21.68 4.86 -3.81
N LYS A 30 21.67 5.76 -4.79
CA LYS A 30 22.88 6.43 -5.28
C LYS A 30 23.05 7.84 -4.76
N LYS A 31 21.98 8.45 -4.23
CA LYS A 31 21.97 9.83 -3.78
C LYS A 31 21.19 9.93 -2.49
N ASP A 32 21.46 10.97 -1.72
CA ASP A 32 20.63 11.30 -0.57
C ASP A 32 19.25 11.72 -1.06
N GLY A 33 18.20 11.26 -0.35
CA GLY A 33 16.83 11.56 -0.71
C GLY A 33 16.15 10.42 -1.46
N GLY A 34 15.24 10.74 -2.33
CA GLY A 34 14.45 9.78 -3.07
C GLY A 34 13.29 10.48 -3.75
N ARG A 35 12.23 9.74 -4.06
CA ARG A 35 11.06 10.31 -4.72
C ARG A 35 9.79 9.63 -4.27
N TYR A 36 8.68 10.35 -4.40
CA TYR A 36 7.36 9.77 -4.17
C TYR A 36 6.85 9.12 -5.44
N ILE A 37 6.30 7.93 -5.28
CA ILE A 37 5.76 7.16 -6.40
C ILE A 37 4.30 6.87 -6.10
N VAL A 38 3.45 7.03 -7.12
CA VAL A 38 2.04 6.64 -7.05
C VAL A 38 1.88 5.35 -7.84
N SER A 39 1.43 4.30 -7.17
CA SER A 39 1.22 3.00 -7.79
C SER A 39 -0.24 2.59 -7.60
N THR A 40 -0.86 2.16 -8.69
CA THR A 40 -2.24 1.70 -8.68
C THR A 40 -2.29 0.25 -9.16
N GLY A 41 -3.07 -0.57 -8.48
CA GLY A 41 -3.23 -1.96 -8.86
C GLY A 41 -4.11 -2.69 -7.87
N ARG A 42 -4.33 -3.98 -8.13
CA ARG A 42 -5.12 -4.80 -7.22
C ARG A 42 -4.25 -5.34 -6.11
N LEU A 43 -4.76 -5.27 -4.89
CA LEU A 43 -4.06 -5.80 -3.72
C LEU A 43 -4.09 -7.33 -3.77
N LYS A 44 -2.92 -7.94 -3.78
CA LYS A 44 -2.81 -9.39 -3.73
C LYS A 44 -2.69 -9.87 -2.29
N ARG A 45 -1.83 -9.22 -1.51
CA ARG A 45 -1.48 -9.71 -0.18
C ARG A 45 -0.82 -8.60 0.63
N ILE A 46 -0.99 -8.65 1.95
CA ILE A 46 -0.21 -7.86 2.88
C ILE A 46 0.61 -8.82 3.73
N HIS A 47 1.92 -8.69 3.66
CA HIS A 47 2.85 -9.54 4.41
C HIS A 47 3.19 -8.83 5.72
N GLU A 48 2.50 -9.19 6.78
CA GLU A 48 2.68 -8.49 8.07
C GLU A 48 4.06 -8.71 8.66
N ALA A 49 4.60 -9.92 8.55
CA ALA A 49 5.91 -10.24 9.10
C ALA A 49 7.02 -9.41 8.45
N ASP A 50 6.94 -9.21 7.14
CA ASP A 50 7.94 -8.45 6.39
C ASP A 50 7.58 -6.98 6.23
N GLN A 51 6.38 -6.59 6.67
CA GLN A 51 5.86 -5.23 6.52
C GLN A 51 5.89 -4.78 5.07
N VAL A 52 5.34 -5.61 4.19
CA VAL A 52 5.31 -5.36 2.75
C VAL A 52 3.91 -5.58 2.22
N LEU A 53 3.46 -4.66 1.36
CA LEU A 53 2.23 -4.77 0.60
C LEU A 53 2.57 -5.25 -0.81
N ILE A 54 1.85 -6.28 -1.29
CA ILE A 54 2.13 -6.88 -2.59
C ILE A 54 0.91 -6.70 -3.49
N LEU A 55 1.14 -6.12 -4.66
CA LEU A 55 0.12 -5.95 -5.68
C LEU A 55 0.06 -7.18 -6.60
N ALA A 56 -1.03 -7.31 -7.35
CA ALA A 56 -1.25 -8.47 -8.21
C ALA A 56 -0.20 -8.61 -9.32
N ASP A 57 0.43 -7.51 -9.73
CA ASP A 57 1.49 -7.52 -10.73
C ASP A 57 2.86 -7.90 -10.16
N GLY A 58 2.93 -8.14 -8.85
CA GLY A 58 4.16 -8.51 -8.18
C GLY A 58 4.92 -7.36 -7.54
N LEU A 59 4.41 -6.13 -7.65
CA LEU A 59 5.07 -4.98 -7.02
C LEU A 59 5.01 -5.10 -5.50
N ARG A 60 6.15 -4.94 -4.85
CA ARG A 60 6.28 -5.00 -3.39
C ARG A 60 6.56 -3.60 -2.87
N ILE A 61 5.71 -3.15 -1.95
CA ILE A 61 5.81 -1.79 -1.40
C ILE A 61 6.02 -1.90 0.11
N PRO A 62 7.16 -1.39 0.63
CA PRO A 62 7.37 -1.39 2.08
C PRO A 62 6.31 -0.53 2.77
N ILE A 63 5.62 -1.12 3.74
CA ILE A 63 4.53 -0.43 4.44
C ILE A 63 5.03 0.83 5.15
N GLY A 64 6.24 0.78 5.68
CA GLY A 64 6.83 1.93 6.37
C GLY A 64 7.08 3.14 5.47
N ASP A 65 7.14 2.94 4.16
CA ASP A 65 7.37 4.02 3.19
C ASP A 65 6.09 4.58 2.60
N ILE A 66 4.94 3.99 2.93
CA ILE A 66 3.64 4.44 2.41
C ILE A 66 3.23 5.72 3.14
N VAL A 67 2.95 6.77 2.36
CA VAL A 67 2.47 8.04 2.91
C VAL A 67 0.98 8.22 2.69
N GLU A 68 0.41 7.56 1.66
CA GLU A 68 -1.02 7.63 1.38
C GLU A 68 -1.49 6.29 0.83
N LEU A 69 -2.66 5.86 1.26
CA LEU A 69 -3.27 4.61 0.80
C LEU A 69 -4.76 4.85 0.58
N GLU A 70 -5.21 4.67 -0.66
CA GLU A 70 -6.60 4.86 -1.03
C GLU A 70 -7.17 3.63 -1.71
N SER A 71 -8.44 3.36 -1.48
CA SER A 71 -9.15 2.27 -2.13
C SER A 71 -10.65 2.55 -2.10
N GLU A 72 -11.36 2.11 -3.11
CA GLU A 72 -12.82 2.26 -3.14
C GLU A 72 -13.49 1.50 -2.01
N CYS A 73 -12.93 0.38 -1.58
CA CYS A 73 -13.51 -0.41 -0.50
C CYS A 73 -13.40 0.24 0.88
N ILE A 74 -12.56 1.26 1.02
CA ILE A 74 -12.40 1.98 2.29
C ILE A 74 -12.81 3.45 2.20
N ARG A 75 -13.05 3.96 0.98
CA ARG A 75 -13.34 5.38 0.76
C ARG A 75 -14.58 5.87 1.51
N GLY A 76 -15.61 5.11 1.52
CA GLY A 76 -16.86 5.47 2.21
C GLY A 76 -16.86 5.14 3.71
N LEU A 77 -15.83 4.46 4.22
CA LEU A 77 -15.74 4.03 5.60
C LEU A 77 -14.91 4.98 6.47
N LEU A 78 -14.14 5.82 5.84
CA LEU A 78 -13.29 6.81 6.49
C LEU A 78 -13.67 8.20 6.03
#